data_e0ec3e0e22a717c736627ff21e800401
#
_entry.id   e0ec3e0e22a717c736627ff21e800401
#
_cell.length_a   1.000
_cell.length_b   1.000
_cell.length_c   1.000
_cell.angle_alpha   90.00
_cell.angle_beta   90.00
_cell.angle_gamma   90.00
#
_symmetry.space_group_name_H-M   'P 1'
#
loop_
_entity.id
_entity.type
_entity.pdbx_description
1 polymer ?
#
loop_
_entity_poly.entity_id
_entity_poly.type
_entity_poly.pdbx_seq_one_letter_code
_entity_poly.pdbx_strand_id
1 'polypeptide(L)'
;MRRVALVDYGKLVLQDNCGDIKALEPGTVKIDVTACSICGSDIALYRGKRSLENERYFGHEFSGVVADPGDGANGIKKGMRVASELSRACGHCWNCRNGLPNYCRSMNDALLPGGFTEETLVLNTPEYSFISPVPDTIDDITATLLEPTNCAYHVARRADVKHGDTAVVFGMGPMGLIAARIIKSMGVDVVVGVDNSKARLEKVQSLGFIDVIDSNDGNWQDQIFEMCGSKGVDVIIELTGALPVLQSAF
;
A
#
# COMPACT_ATOMS: atom_id res chain seq x y z
N MET A 1 8.76 -11.01 23.05
CA MET A 1 8.44 -9.89 22.13
C MET A 1 7.13 -9.20 22.49
N ARG A 2 6.96 -7.97 22.05
CA ARG A 2 5.72 -7.19 22.17
C ARG A 2 5.01 -7.14 20.82
N ARG A 3 3.68 -7.05 20.86
CA ARG A 3 2.85 -6.89 19.65
C ARG A 3 1.56 -6.14 19.96
N VAL A 4 0.97 -5.51 18.95
CA VAL A 4 -0.34 -4.87 19.05
C VAL A 4 -1.40 -5.79 18.48
N ALA A 5 -2.47 -6.01 19.23
CA ALA A 5 -3.62 -6.79 18.80
C ALA A 5 -4.88 -5.94 18.80
N LEU A 6 -5.72 -6.11 17.80
CA LEU A 6 -7.10 -5.63 17.78
C LEU A 6 -7.98 -6.72 18.39
N VAL A 7 -8.42 -6.53 19.63
CA VAL A 7 -9.21 -7.51 20.39
C VAL A 7 -10.71 -7.30 20.25
N ASP A 8 -11.12 -6.09 19.88
CA ASP A 8 -12.49 -5.70 19.56
C ASP A 8 -12.46 -4.41 18.73
N TYR A 9 -13.58 -4.07 18.10
CA TYR A 9 -13.68 -2.81 17.35
C TYR A 9 -13.36 -1.61 18.26
N GLY A 10 -12.48 -0.74 17.79
CA GLY A 10 -11.99 0.40 18.55
C GLY A 10 -11.08 0.06 19.73
N LYS A 11 -10.68 -1.20 19.93
CA LYS A 11 -9.91 -1.62 21.09
C LYS A 11 -8.61 -2.32 20.71
N LEU A 12 -7.51 -1.56 20.81
CA LEU A 12 -6.15 -2.07 20.67
C LEU A 12 -5.56 -2.43 22.03
N VAL A 13 -4.82 -3.51 22.09
CA VAL A 13 -4.08 -3.95 23.28
C VAL A 13 -2.62 -4.20 22.90
N LEU A 14 -1.71 -3.60 23.65
CA LEU A 14 -0.31 -3.98 23.61
C LEU A 14 -0.15 -5.24 24.45
N GLN A 15 0.25 -6.32 23.81
CA GLN A 15 0.52 -7.59 24.45
C GLN A 15 2.03 -7.71 24.68
N ASP A 16 2.42 -7.88 25.95
CA ASP A 16 3.79 -8.14 26.37
C ASP A 16 4.03 -9.64 26.52
N ASN A 17 5.29 -10.03 26.42
CA ASN A 17 5.73 -11.42 26.67
C ASN A 17 5.03 -12.48 25.80
N CYS A 18 4.73 -12.12 24.53
CA CYS A 18 4.09 -13.03 23.59
C CYS A 18 4.95 -14.27 23.21
N GLY A 19 6.09 -14.44 23.88
CA GLY A 19 7.10 -15.43 23.51
C GLY A 19 7.85 -15.03 22.23
N ASP A 20 8.91 -15.75 21.96
CA ASP A 20 9.64 -15.60 20.69
C ASP A 20 9.01 -16.51 19.65
N ILE A 21 9.15 -16.14 18.39
CA ILE A 21 8.83 -17.03 17.27
C ILE A 21 9.86 -18.17 17.29
N LYS A 22 9.44 -19.33 17.83
CA LYS A 22 10.37 -20.43 18.15
C LYS A 22 10.77 -21.31 16.99
N ALA A 23 9.99 -21.34 15.94
CA ALA A 23 10.27 -22.18 14.78
C ALA A 23 9.97 -21.42 13.50
N LEU A 24 10.89 -21.49 12.55
CA LEU A 24 10.65 -21.06 11.19
C LEU A 24 9.83 -22.14 10.48
N GLU A 25 8.70 -21.76 9.91
CA GLU A 25 8.03 -22.64 8.96
C GLU A 25 8.88 -22.74 7.69
N PRO A 26 8.85 -23.88 7.00
CA PRO A 26 9.57 -24.03 5.73
C PRO A 26 9.25 -22.88 4.76
N GLY A 27 10.27 -22.31 4.16
CA GLY A 27 10.14 -21.20 3.21
C GLY A 27 9.89 -19.83 3.85
N THR A 28 10.03 -19.69 5.17
CA THR A 28 9.89 -18.38 5.84
C THR A 28 11.21 -17.77 6.28
N VAL A 29 11.21 -16.45 6.41
CA VAL A 29 12.30 -15.61 6.92
C VAL A 29 11.79 -14.90 8.18
N LYS A 30 12.58 -14.91 9.25
CA LYS A 30 12.30 -14.14 10.46
C LYS A 30 12.86 -12.72 10.31
N ILE A 31 12.04 -11.73 10.62
CA ILE A 31 12.38 -10.31 10.51
C ILE A 31 12.15 -9.64 11.86
N ASP A 32 13.16 -8.92 12.33
CA ASP A 32 13.04 -7.91 13.39
C ASP A 32 12.47 -6.64 12.75
N VAL A 33 11.25 -6.27 13.14
CA VAL A 33 10.54 -5.12 12.55
C VAL A 33 11.12 -3.82 13.11
N THR A 34 11.53 -2.92 12.23
CA THR A 34 12.08 -1.60 12.62
C THR A 34 11.08 -0.46 12.44
N ALA A 35 10.18 -0.56 11.46
CA ALA A 35 9.12 0.40 11.23
C ALA A 35 7.91 -0.28 10.58
N CYS A 36 6.71 0.24 10.89
CA CYS A 36 5.46 -0.18 10.24
C CYS A 36 4.53 1.01 10.10
N SER A 37 4.04 1.25 8.89
CA SER A 37 3.03 2.28 8.60
C SER A 37 1.62 1.79 8.90
N ILE A 38 0.70 2.73 9.06
CA ILE A 38 -0.72 2.46 9.26
C ILE A 38 -1.47 2.66 7.95
N CYS A 39 -1.99 1.58 7.37
CA CYS A 39 -2.82 1.63 6.18
C CYS A 39 -4.25 2.09 6.48
N GLY A 40 -4.93 2.66 5.50
CA GLY A 40 -6.36 2.94 5.58
C GLY A 40 -7.22 1.69 5.85
N SER A 41 -6.75 0.51 5.45
CA SER A 41 -7.41 -0.78 5.73
C SER A 41 -7.34 -1.16 7.21
N ASP A 42 -6.26 -0.83 7.91
CA ASP A 42 -6.11 -1.03 9.36
C ASP A 42 -7.12 -0.14 10.11
N ILE A 43 -7.24 1.12 9.67
CA ILE A 43 -8.22 2.07 10.23
C ILE A 43 -9.65 1.58 9.98
N ALA A 44 -9.93 1.04 8.78
CA ALA A 44 -11.24 0.51 8.45
C ALA A 44 -11.61 -0.71 9.31
N LEU A 45 -10.65 -1.60 9.57
CA LEU A 45 -10.82 -2.73 10.47
C LEU A 45 -11.05 -2.26 11.92
N TYR A 46 -10.21 -1.36 12.42
CA TYR A 46 -10.35 -0.76 13.74
C TYR A 46 -11.74 -0.14 13.97
N ARG A 47 -12.28 0.53 12.95
CA ARG A 47 -13.60 1.19 13.00
C ARG A 47 -14.79 0.26 12.74
N GLY A 48 -14.59 -1.03 12.59
CA GLY A 48 -15.67 -1.99 12.33
C GLY A 48 -16.26 -1.95 10.92
N LYS A 49 -15.57 -1.32 9.96
CA LYS A 49 -15.98 -1.31 8.54
C LYS A 49 -15.65 -2.63 7.82
N ARG A 50 -14.90 -3.51 8.45
CA ARG A 50 -14.60 -4.88 8.03
C ARG A 50 -14.86 -5.82 9.19
N SER A 51 -15.27 -7.06 8.90
CA SER A 51 -15.53 -8.06 9.95
C SER A 51 -14.26 -8.43 10.71
N LEU A 52 -14.39 -8.52 12.02
CA LEU A 52 -13.39 -9.05 12.93
C LEU A 52 -13.95 -10.36 13.50
N GLU A 53 -13.46 -11.49 12.99
CA GLU A 53 -13.94 -12.81 13.43
C GLU A 53 -13.24 -13.29 14.72
N ASN A 54 -11.98 -12.88 14.89
CA ASN A 54 -11.15 -13.22 16.05
C ASN A 54 -10.17 -12.07 16.34
N GLU A 55 -9.45 -12.16 17.46
CA GLU A 55 -8.30 -11.29 17.72
C GLU A 55 -7.37 -11.25 16.51
N ARG A 56 -6.99 -10.07 16.06
CA ARG A 56 -6.20 -9.90 14.86
C ARG A 56 -4.94 -9.09 15.10
N TYR A 57 -3.86 -9.63 14.58
CA TYR A 57 -2.59 -8.90 14.40
C TYR A 57 -2.59 -8.28 13.03
N PHE A 58 -2.14 -7.04 12.91
CA PHE A 58 -2.22 -6.26 11.67
C PHE A 58 -0.98 -5.36 11.50
N GLY A 59 -0.97 -4.52 10.45
CA GLY A 59 0.21 -3.85 9.95
C GLY A 59 0.87 -4.67 8.85
N HIS A 60 0.88 -4.17 7.65
CA HIS A 60 1.37 -4.87 6.47
C HIS A 60 2.33 -4.02 5.64
N GLU A 61 2.49 -2.77 6.01
CA GLU A 61 3.42 -1.82 5.42
C GLU A 61 4.63 -1.70 6.35
N PHE A 62 5.51 -2.71 6.39
CA PHE A 62 6.62 -2.72 7.33
C PHE A 62 7.99 -2.92 6.67
N SER A 63 9.00 -2.45 7.36
CA SER A 63 10.41 -2.71 7.10
C SER A 63 11.08 -3.32 8.32
N GLY A 64 12.21 -3.96 8.11
CA GLY A 64 12.95 -4.59 9.20
C GLY A 64 14.28 -5.15 8.77
N VAL A 65 14.90 -5.86 9.69
CA VAL A 65 16.18 -6.53 9.49
C VAL A 65 16.00 -8.04 9.58
N VAL A 66 16.56 -8.77 8.65
CA VAL A 66 16.51 -10.23 8.65
C VAL A 66 17.28 -10.77 9.86
N ALA A 67 16.55 -11.30 10.82
CA ALA A 67 17.12 -11.94 12.01
C ALA A 67 17.56 -13.38 11.72
N ASP A 68 16.75 -14.12 10.94
CA ASP A 68 17.05 -15.48 10.51
C ASP A 68 16.48 -15.73 9.11
N PRO A 69 17.31 -16.03 8.11
CA PRO A 69 16.83 -16.29 6.75
C PRO A 69 16.16 -17.66 6.59
N GLY A 70 16.27 -18.57 7.56
CA GLY A 70 15.75 -19.93 7.46
C GLY A 70 16.19 -20.66 6.21
N ASP A 71 15.39 -21.63 5.77
CA ASP A 71 15.56 -22.33 4.49
C ASP A 71 14.89 -21.58 3.31
N GLY A 72 14.08 -20.56 3.60
CA GLY A 72 13.45 -19.65 2.62
C GLY A 72 14.35 -18.53 2.13
N ALA A 73 15.69 -18.71 2.15
CA ALA A 73 16.64 -17.61 1.97
C ALA A 73 16.54 -16.91 0.60
N ASN A 74 16.30 -17.63 -0.50
CA ASN A 74 16.13 -17.06 -1.86
C ASN A 74 16.90 -15.75 -2.12
N GLY A 75 18.22 -15.75 -1.81
CA GLY A 75 19.07 -14.57 -1.92
C GLY A 75 19.04 -13.63 -0.72
N ILE A 76 18.15 -13.80 0.24
CA ILE A 76 18.09 -13.03 1.48
C ILE A 76 19.10 -13.57 2.50
N LYS A 77 19.77 -12.68 3.21
CA LYS A 77 20.82 -13.04 4.18
C LYS A 77 20.52 -12.36 5.53
N LYS A 78 20.97 -13.00 6.61
CA LYS A 78 20.95 -12.39 7.94
C LYS A 78 21.59 -11.01 7.95
N GLY A 79 20.94 -10.06 8.59
CA GLY A 79 21.36 -8.65 8.67
C GLY A 79 20.95 -7.78 7.47
N MET A 80 20.37 -8.34 6.41
CA MET A 80 19.81 -7.52 5.33
C MET A 80 18.62 -6.71 5.81
N ARG A 81 18.56 -5.44 5.38
CA ARG A 81 17.37 -4.60 5.50
C ARG A 81 16.38 -4.97 4.40
N VAL A 82 15.13 -5.15 4.78
CA VAL A 82 14.04 -5.57 3.87
C VAL A 82 12.76 -4.80 4.15
N ALA A 83 11.92 -4.68 3.14
CA ALA A 83 10.54 -4.23 3.26
C ALA A 83 9.58 -5.28 2.70
N SER A 84 8.36 -5.33 3.21
CA SER A 84 7.41 -6.41 2.94
C SER A 84 6.26 -5.98 2.04
N GLU A 85 5.61 -6.98 1.46
CA GLU A 85 4.30 -6.89 0.82
C GLU A 85 3.20 -7.50 1.70
N LEU A 86 1.92 -7.19 1.38
CA LEU A 86 0.75 -7.50 2.20
C LEU A 86 0.46 -8.98 2.40
N SER A 87 0.60 -9.78 1.34
CA SER A 87 -0.02 -11.11 1.32
C SER A 87 0.77 -12.09 0.49
N ARG A 88 0.61 -13.36 0.81
CA ARG A 88 1.18 -14.43 -0.02
C ARG A 88 0.12 -15.07 -0.90
N ALA A 89 0.47 -15.27 -2.15
CA ALA A 89 -0.32 -16.05 -3.10
C ALA A 89 -0.03 -17.55 -2.93
N CYS A 90 -1.02 -18.41 -3.22
CA CYS A 90 -0.81 -19.87 -3.11
C CYS A 90 0.05 -20.47 -4.23
N GLY A 91 0.26 -19.75 -5.32
CA GLY A 91 1.07 -20.17 -6.46
C GLY A 91 0.42 -21.15 -7.42
N HIS A 92 -0.53 -21.93 -7.00
CA HIS A 92 -1.06 -23.06 -7.77
C HIS A 92 -2.50 -22.89 -8.27
N CYS A 93 -3.27 -21.91 -7.77
CA CYS A 93 -4.61 -21.66 -8.30
C CYS A 93 -4.56 -21.08 -9.72
N TRP A 94 -5.70 -21.09 -10.40
CA TRP A 94 -5.80 -20.60 -11.78
C TRP A 94 -5.27 -19.18 -11.93
N ASN A 95 -5.65 -18.27 -11.03
CA ASN A 95 -5.19 -16.87 -11.06
C ASN A 95 -3.66 -16.76 -10.95
N CYS A 96 -3.06 -17.46 -9.98
CA CYS A 96 -1.60 -17.44 -9.79
C CYS A 96 -0.86 -17.96 -11.04
N ARG A 97 -1.32 -19.07 -11.62
CA ARG A 97 -0.71 -19.66 -12.83
C ARG A 97 -0.83 -18.77 -14.07
N ASN A 98 -1.78 -17.83 -14.07
CA ASN A 98 -1.98 -16.87 -15.15
C ASN A 98 -1.40 -15.47 -14.86
N GLY A 99 -0.48 -15.36 -13.90
CA GLY A 99 0.21 -14.08 -13.59
C GLY A 99 -0.66 -13.09 -12.86
N LEU A 100 -1.70 -13.53 -12.18
CA LEU A 100 -2.65 -12.71 -11.41
C LEU A 100 -2.62 -13.08 -9.91
N PRO A 101 -1.45 -13.07 -9.23
CA PRO A 101 -1.35 -13.50 -7.84
C PRO A 101 -2.18 -12.64 -6.88
N ASN A 102 -2.40 -11.36 -7.21
CA ASN A 102 -3.26 -10.44 -6.47
C ASN A 102 -4.75 -10.85 -6.44
N TYR A 103 -5.17 -11.78 -7.31
CA TYR A 103 -6.49 -12.41 -7.30
C TYR A 103 -6.45 -13.87 -6.81
N CYS A 104 -5.43 -14.22 -6.04
CA CYS A 104 -5.31 -15.55 -5.47
C CYS A 104 -6.56 -15.92 -4.65
N ARG A 105 -7.09 -17.14 -4.89
CA ARG A 105 -8.30 -17.60 -4.18
C ARG A 105 -8.07 -17.85 -2.69
N SER A 106 -6.83 -18.12 -2.30
CA SER A 106 -6.41 -18.37 -0.92
C SER A 106 -5.67 -17.19 -0.30
N MET A 107 -5.83 -15.97 -0.84
CA MET A 107 -5.10 -14.82 -0.35
C MET A 107 -5.41 -14.50 1.11
N ASN A 108 -6.67 -14.66 1.53
CA ASN A 108 -7.07 -14.39 2.92
C ASN A 108 -6.42 -15.35 3.91
N ASP A 109 -6.23 -16.61 3.53
CA ASP A 109 -5.56 -17.63 4.35
C ASP A 109 -4.05 -17.43 4.39
N ALA A 110 -3.54 -16.59 3.54
CA ALA A 110 -2.11 -16.32 3.34
C ALA A 110 -1.65 -14.97 3.88
N LEU A 111 -2.51 -14.24 4.60
CA LEU A 111 -2.10 -12.98 5.24
C LEU A 111 -0.96 -13.23 6.23
N LEU A 112 0.07 -12.38 6.15
CA LEU A 112 1.19 -12.42 7.07
C LEU A 112 0.74 -12.08 8.49
N PRO A 113 1.41 -12.60 9.52
CA PRO A 113 1.30 -12.04 10.86
C PRO A 113 1.60 -10.54 10.75
N GLY A 114 0.92 -9.71 11.54
CA GLY A 114 1.06 -8.27 11.42
C GLY A 114 2.47 -7.75 11.65
N GLY A 115 2.77 -6.59 11.09
CA GLY A 115 4.01 -5.84 11.30
C GLY A 115 3.99 -4.93 12.53
N PHE A 116 2.84 -4.79 13.23
CA PHE A 116 2.80 -4.09 14.52
C PHE A 116 3.27 -5.00 15.66
N THR A 117 4.47 -5.53 15.49
CA THR A 117 5.16 -6.47 16.40
C THR A 117 6.65 -6.21 16.33
N GLU A 118 7.40 -6.68 17.32
CA GLU A 118 8.88 -6.61 17.29
C GLU A 118 9.47 -7.61 16.31
N GLU A 119 8.83 -8.79 16.13
CA GLU A 119 9.29 -9.84 15.22
C GLU A 119 8.14 -10.37 14.37
N THR A 120 8.41 -10.74 13.12
CA THR A 120 7.43 -11.37 12.24
C THR A 120 8.09 -12.43 11.35
N LEU A 121 7.25 -13.31 10.77
CA LEU A 121 7.69 -14.26 9.74
C LEU A 121 7.10 -13.87 8.39
N VAL A 122 7.90 -13.96 7.36
CA VAL A 122 7.50 -13.65 5.98
C VAL A 122 7.89 -14.79 5.06
N LEU A 123 6.98 -15.19 4.17
CA LEU A 123 7.27 -16.19 3.17
C LEU A 123 8.28 -15.63 2.15
N ASN A 124 9.30 -16.42 1.85
CA ASN A 124 10.31 -16.12 0.83
C ASN A 124 10.80 -17.42 0.19
N THR A 125 10.08 -17.89 -0.80
CA THR A 125 10.45 -19.08 -1.58
C THR A 125 10.95 -18.68 -2.97
N PRO A 126 11.60 -19.59 -3.74
CA PRO A 126 11.98 -19.29 -5.12
C PRO A 126 10.82 -18.83 -6.01
N GLU A 127 9.61 -19.31 -5.74
CA GLU A 127 8.41 -18.97 -6.50
C GLU A 127 7.76 -17.68 -6.03
N TYR A 128 7.89 -17.34 -4.72
CA TYR A 128 7.19 -16.22 -4.09
C TYR A 128 8.07 -15.56 -3.05
N SER A 129 8.44 -14.32 -3.31
CA SER A 129 9.10 -13.45 -2.35
C SER A 129 8.17 -12.29 -2.00
N PHE A 130 7.89 -12.12 -0.72
CA PHE A 130 7.09 -10.99 -0.19
C PHE A 130 7.96 -10.00 0.58
N ILE A 131 9.25 -10.08 0.39
CA ILE A 131 10.23 -9.12 0.92
C ILE A 131 11.20 -8.72 -0.18
N SER A 132 11.56 -7.45 -0.17
CA SER A 132 12.55 -6.89 -1.08
C SER A 132 13.68 -6.25 -0.29
N PRO A 133 14.96 -6.43 -0.69
CA PRO A 133 16.07 -5.71 -0.08
C PRO A 133 15.89 -4.20 -0.19
N VAL A 134 16.16 -3.49 0.90
CA VAL A 134 16.10 -2.03 0.97
C VAL A 134 17.50 -1.46 0.71
N PRO A 135 17.69 -0.57 -0.30
CA PRO A 135 18.93 0.12 -0.53
C PRO A 135 19.35 0.98 0.68
N ASP A 136 20.65 1.12 0.92
CA ASP A 136 21.18 1.92 2.03
C ASP A 136 20.80 3.40 1.97
N THR A 137 20.45 3.90 0.80
CA THR A 137 19.96 5.27 0.58
C THR A 137 18.53 5.53 1.05
N ILE A 138 17.78 4.48 1.39
CA ILE A 138 16.39 4.55 1.86
C ILE A 138 16.38 4.19 3.35
N ASP A 139 15.83 5.08 4.19
CA ASP A 139 15.62 4.80 5.61
C ASP A 139 14.46 3.82 5.84
N ASP A 140 14.36 3.27 7.06
CA ASP A 140 13.36 2.26 7.40
C ASP A 140 11.93 2.78 7.34
N ILE A 141 11.70 4.06 7.70
CA ILE A 141 10.37 4.67 7.64
C ILE A 141 9.94 4.81 6.18
N THR A 142 10.81 5.33 5.33
CA THR A 142 10.54 5.44 3.89
C THR A 142 10.34 4.06 3.25
N ALA A 143 11.07 3.04 3.69
CA ALA A 143 10.94 1.68 3.17
C ALA A 143 9.56 1.05 3.42
N THR A 144 8.82 1.48 4.45
CA THR A 144 7.43 1.02 4.67
C THR A 144 6.48 1.40 3.53
N LEU A 145 6.86 2.39 2.70
CA LEU A 145 6.07 2.79 1.53
C LEU A 145 6.17 1.82 0.34
N LEU A 146 6.96 0.74 0.44
CA LEU A 146 7.08 -0.23 -0.66
C LEU A 146 5.72 -0.80 -1.05
N GLU A 147 4.96 -1.29 -0.07
CA GLU A 147 3.64 -1.91 -0.31
C GLU A 147 2.66 -0.92 -0.95
N PRO A 148 2.37 0.27 -0.36
CA PRO A 148 1.45 1.22 -0.98
C PRO A 148 1.95 1.75 -2.34
N THR A 149 3.26 1.83 -2.55
CA THR A 149 3.83 2.20 -3.86
C THR A 149 3.53 1.13 -4.92
N ASN A 150 3.64 -0.16 -4.58
CA ASN A 150 3.28 -1.24 -5.48
C ASN A 150 1.79 -1.21 -5.83
N CYS A 151 0.91 -0.94 -4.86
CA CYS A 151 -0.52 -0.76 -5.10
C CYS A 151 -0.79 0.41 -6.06
N ALA A 152 -0.18 1.57 -5.83
CA ALA A 152 -0.34 2.74 -6.68
C ALA A 152 0.24 2.53 -8.10
N TYR A 153 1.39 1.85 -8.20
CA TYR A 153 1.96 1.47 -9.49
C TYR A 153 1.05 0.50 -10.27
N HIS A 154 0.44 -0.47 -9.57
CA HIS A 154 -0.53 -1.36 -10.18
C HIS A 154 -1.76 -0.59 -10.72
N VAL A 155 -2.27 0.39 -9.98
CA VAL A 155 -3.35 1.28 -10.44
C VAL A 155 -2.95 2.00 -11.72
N ALA A 156 -1.78 2.63 -11.77
CA ALA A 156 -1.28 3.34 -12.96
C ALA A 156 -1.13 2.40 -14.17
N ARG A 157 -0.61 1.20 -13.95
CA ARG A 157 -0.49 0.17 -15.00
C ARG A 157 -1.84 -0.32 -15.51
N ARG A 158 -2.83 -0.47 -14.63
CA ARG A 158 -4.20 -0.89 -15.02
C ARG A 158 -4.97 0.20 -15.74
N ALA A 159 -4.68 1.47 -15.43
CA ALA A 159 -5.23 2.62 -16.13
C ALA A 159 -4.64 2.82 -17.54
N ASP A 160 -3.64 2.01 -17.92
CA ASP A 160 -2.93 2.09 -19.22
C ASP A 160 -2.42 3.50 -19.55
N VAL A 161 -1.90 4.18 -18.52
CA VAL A 161 -1.39 5.55 -18.60
C VAL A 161 -0.26 5.65 -19.61
N LYS A 162 -0.29 6.67 -20.48
CA LYS A 162 0.68 6.89 -21.56
C LYS A 162 1.35 8.26 -21.47
N HIS A 163 2.50 8.36 -22.09
CA HIS A 163 3.17 9.64 -22.27
C HIS A 163 2.27 10.62 -23.05
N GLY A 164 2.15 11.84 -22.55
CA GLY A 164 1.32 12.89 -23.17
C GLY A 164 -0.17 12.84 -22.79
N ASP A 165 -0.60 11.89 -21.94
CA ASP A 165 -1.95 11.87 -21.39
C ASP A 165 -2.19 13.04 -20.44
N THR A 166 -3.47 13.36 -20.24
CA THR A 166 -3.99 14.17 -19.16
C THR A 166 -4.68 13.27 -18.14
N ALA A 167 -4.41 13.46 -16.85
CA ALA A 167 -4.96 12.60 -15.79
C ALA A 167 -5.52 13.40 -14.63
N VAL A 168 -6.64 12.92 -14.08
CA VAL A 168 -7.23 13.42 -12.85
C VAL A 168 -7.19 12.32 -11.79
N VAL A 169 -6.70 12.65 -10.60
CA VAL A 169 -6.64 11.76 -9.45
C VAL A 169 -7.56 12.29 -8.36
N PHE A 170 -8.65 11.59 -8.10
CA PHE A 170 -9.57 11.90 -7.02
C PHE A 170 -9.12 11.25 -5.71
N GLY A 171 -8.95 12.08 -4.67
CA GLY A 171 -8.46 11.68 -3.36
C GLY A 171 -6.96 11.85 -3.20
N MET A 172 -6.54 12.96 -2.60
CA MET A 172 -5.14 13.31 -2.32
C MET A 172 -4.64 12.82 -0.94
N GLY A 173 -5.15 11.65 -0.51
CA GLY A 173 -4.55 10.87 0.57
C GLY A 173 -3.22 10.24 0.15
N PRO A 174 -2.58 9.43 1.02
CA PRO A 174 -1.29 8.80 0.71
C PRO A 174 -1.28 8.06 -0.63
N MET A 175 -2.30 7.27 -0.92
CA MET A 175 -2.40 6.52 -2.18
C MET A 175 -2.51 7.43 -3.40
N GLY A 176 -3.33 8.50 -3.32
CA GLY A 176 -3.49 9.44 -4.43
C GLY A 176 -2.21 10.22 -4.71
N LEU A 177 -1.52 10.64 -3.65
CA LEU A 177 -0.24 11.34 -3.76
C LEU A 177 0.83 10.45 -4.43
N ILE A 178 0.95 9.19 -4.02
CA ILE A 178 1.89 8.23 -4.61
C ILE A 178 1.50 7.95 -6.07
N ALA A 179 0.22 7.69 -6.36
CA ALA A 179 -0.27 7.44 -7.70
C ALA A 179 0.01 8.64 -8.63
N ALA A 180 -0.32 9.86 -8.19
CA ALA A 180 -0.04 11.07 -8.96
C ALA A 180 1.46 11.24 -9.26
N ARG A 181 2.33 10.93 -8.29
CA ARG A 181 3.78 10.97 -8.49
C ARG A 181 4.25 9.93 -9.51
N ILE A 182 3.70 8.72 -9.45
CA ILE A 182 4.04 7.64 -10.38
C ILE A 182 3.61 8.01 -11.80
N ILE A 183 2.35 8.38 -12.03
CA ILE A 183 1.86 8.70 -13.37
C ILE A 183 2.59 9.91 -13.97
N LYS A 184 2.94 10.90 -13.15
CA LYS A 184 3.79 12.02 -13.59
C LYS A 184 5.18 11.52 -14.03
N SER A 185 5.77 10.56 -13.32
CA SER A 185 7.05 9.96 -13.72
C SER A 185 6.96 9.07 -14.97
N MET A 186 5.77 8.61 -15.34
CA MET A 186 5.50 7.86 -16.57
C MET A 186 5.31 8.78 -17.79
N GLY A 187 5.42 10.10 -17.59
CA GLY A 187 5.37 11.09 -18.68
C GLY A 187 3.97 11.61 -19.00
N VAL A 188 3.04 11.53 -18.04
CA VAL A 188 1.75 12.23 -18.16
C VAL A 188 1.98 13.73 -18.10
N ASP A 189 1.49 14.48 -19.09
CA ASP A 189 1.76 15.91 -19.23
C ASP A 189 1.05 16.71 -18.15
N VAL A 190 -0.25 16.50 -17.99
CA VAL A 190 -1.08 17.19 -17.01
C VAL A 190 -1.61 16.18 -15.99
N VAL A 191 -1.31 16.40 -14.72
CA VAL A 191 -1.87 15.63 -13.61
C VAL A 191 -2.52 16.60 -12.65
N VAL A 192 -3.82 16.43 -12.43
CA VAL A 192 -4.64 17.24 -11.53
C VAL A 192 -5.10 16.39 -10.35
N GLY A 193 -4.78 16.81 -9.14
CA GLY A 193 -5.27 16.19 -7.91
C GLY A 193 -6.56 16.86 -7.42
N VAL A 194 -7.57 16.07 -7.07
CA VAL A 194 -8.85 16.58 -6.54
C VAL A 194 -9.10 16.00 -5.15
N ASP A 195 -9.38 16.84 -4.17
CA ASP A 195 -9.77 16.42 -2.81
C ASP A 195 -10.69 17.48 -2.19
N ASN A 196 -11.41 17.13 -1.15
CA ASN A 196 -12.22 18.07 -0.36
C ASN A 196 -11.53 18.50 0.96
N SER A 197 -10.35 17.98 1.22
CA SER A 197 -9.55 18.30 2.41
C SER A 197 -8.51 19.36 2.10
N LYS A 198 -8.76 20.59 2.54
CA LYS A 198 -7.84 21.72 2.38
C LYS A 198 -6.42 21.39 2.84
N ALA A 199 -6.29 20.73 4.00
CA ALA A 199 -4.97 20.35 4.53
C ALA A 199 -4.19 19.38 3.61
N ARG A 200 -4.89 18.46 2.92
CA ARG A 200 -4.26 17.57 1.92
C ARG A 200 -3.84 18.35 0.68
N LEU A 201 -4.71 19.21 0.17
CA LEU A 201 -4.42 20.04 -0.99
C LEU A 201 -3.22 20.96 -0.73
N GLU A 202 -3.17 21.64 0.40
CA GLU A 202 -2.03 22.46 0.84
C GLU A 202 -0.73 21.64 0.90
N LYS A 203 -0.80 20.40 1.42
CA LYS A 203 0.35 19.50 1.46
C LYS A 203 0.83 19.15 0.06
N VAL A 204 -0.07 18.80 -0.86
CA VAL A 204 0.29 18.46 -2.25
C VAL A 204 0.87 19.66 -2.98
N GLN A 205 0.26 20.84 -2.82
CA GLN A 205 0.78 22.09 -3.38
C GLN A 205 2.21 22.40 -2.90
N SER A 206 2.48 22.16 -1.60
CA SER A 206 3.82 22.37 -1.04
C SER A 206 4.90 21.47 -1.65
N LEU A 207 4.51 20.34 -2.26
CA LEU A 207 5.41 19.43 -2.97
C LEU A 207 5.68 19.86 -4.41
N GLY A 208 4.84 20.71 -5.00
CA GLY A 208 5.08 21.44 -6.23
C GLY A 208 5.23 20.60 -7.50
N PHE A 209 4.63 19.42 -7.59
CA PHE A 209 4.77 18.54 -8.77
C PHE A 209 3.48 18.32 -9.57
N ILE A 210 2.32 18.68 -9.04
CA ILE A 210 1.01 18.69 -9.71
C ILE A 210 0.16 19.86 -9.24
N ASP A 211 -0.84 20.22 -10.03
CA ASP A 211 -1.90 21.14 -9.67
C ASP A 211 -2.99 20.44 -8.88
N VAL A 212 -3.70 21.18 -8.02
CA VAL A 212 -4.78 20.64 -7.19
C VAL A 212 -6.03 21.51 -7.23
N ILE A 213 -7.18 20.86 -7.09
CA ILE A 213 -8.50 21.50 -7.07
C ILE A 213 -9.26 21.08 -5.81
N ASP A 214 -9.90 22.03 -5.15
CA ASP A 214 -10.82 21.75 -4.04
C ASP A 214 -12.20 21.40 -4.59
N SER A 215 -12.65 20.17 -4.35
CA SER A 215 -13.98 19.72 -4.81
C SER A 215 -15.15 20.36 -4.06
N ASN A 216 -14.90 21.18 -3.02
CA ASN A 216 -15.91 22.03 -2.41
C ASN A 216 -16.20 23.29 -3.22
N ASP A 217 -15.34 23.66 -4.17
CA ASP A 217 -15.58 24.80 -5.05
C ASP A 217 -16.73 24.45 -6.05
N GLY A 218 -17.65 25.37 -6.23
CA GLY A 218 -18.85 25.14 -7.07
C GLY A 218 -18.55 24.94 -8.57
N ASN A 219 -17.33 25.25 -9.03
CA ASN A 219 -16.87 25.17 -10.42
C ASN A 219 -15.67 24.24 -10.61
N TRP A 220 -15.43 23.30 -9.69
CA TRP A 220 -14.27 22.42 -9.74
C TRP A 220 -14.15 21.61 -11.05
N GLN A 221 -15.29 21.22 -11.65
CA GLN A 221 -15.30 20.50 -12.93
C GLN A 221 -14.80 21.40 -14.09
N ASP A 222 -15.26 22.67 -14.11
CA ASP A 222 -14.79 23.63 -15.12
C ASP A 222 -13.29 23.87 -14.99
N GLN A 223 -12.76 23.95 -13.77
CA GLN A 223 -11.32 24.07 -13.51
C GLN A 223 -10.53 22.88 -14.08
N ILE A 224 -11.06 21.64 -13.97
CA ILE A 224 -10.44 20.47 -14.61
C ILE A 224 -10.36 20.64 -16.11
N PHE A 225 -11.47 21.03 -16.77
CA PHE A 225 -11.49 21.23 -18.21
C PHE A 225 -10.57 22.38 -18.66
N GLU A 226 -10.45 23.44 -17.89
CA GLU A 226 -9.51 24.52 -18.15
C GLU A 226 -8.06 24.03 -18.11
N MET A 227 -7.71 23.19 -17.15
CA MET A 227 -6.36 22.64 -17.00
C MET A 227 -6.03 21.56 -18.04
N CYS A 228 -6.99 20.70 -18.37
CA CYS A 228 -6.80 19.62 -19.34
C CYS A 228 -6.94 20.08 -20.80
N GLY A 229 -7.50 21.28 -21.03
CA GLY A 229 -7.73 21.85 -22.36
C GLY A 229 -8.87 21.18 -23.11
N SER A 230 -9.04 21.54 -24.38
CA SER A 230 -10.14 21.08 -25.21
C SER A 230 -10.16 19.57 -25.51
N LYS A 231 -9.05 18.87 -25.28
CA LYS A 231 -8.94 17.42 -25.41
C LYS A 231 -9.71 16.70 -24.29
N GLY A 232 -9.83 17.32 -23.10
CA GLY A 232 -10.42 16.73 -21.91
C GLY A 232 -9.44 15.82 -21.16
N VAL A 233 -9.98 14.86 -20.40
CA VAL A 233 -9.23 13.97 -19.52
C VAL A 233 -9.10 12.59 -20.18
N ASP A 234 -7.87 12.11 -20.35
CA ASP A 234 -7.62 10.77 -20.89
C ASP A 234 -7.75 9.69 -19.82
N VAL A 235 -7.35 9.99 -18.58
CA VAL A 235 -7.31 9.01 -17.47
C VAL A 235 -7.90 9.59 -16.19
N ILE A 236 -8.80 8.85 -15.57
CA ILE A 236 -9.33 9.17 -14.25
C ILE A 236 -8.92 8.05 -13.28
N ILE A 237 -8.34 8.43 -12.15
CA ILE A 237 -7.97 7.52 -11.05
C ILE A 237 -8.77 7.93 -9.81
N GLU A 238 -9.68 7.06 -9.36
CA GLU A 238 -10.52 7.30 -8.18
C GLU A 238 -9.97 6.50 -6.98
N LEU A 239 -9.57 7.19 -5.92
CA LEU A 239 -8.94 6.61 -4.72
C LEU A 239 -9.61 7.06 -3.41
N THR A 240 -10.79 7.69 -3.50
CA THR A 240 -11.56 8.05 -2.31
C THR A 240 -12.41 6.88 -1.81
N GLY A 241 -12.84 6.00 -2.72
CA GLY A 241 -13.83 4.94 -2.46
C GLY A 241 -15.23 5.49 -2.17
N ALA A 242 -15.50 6.75 -2.47
CA ALA A 242 -16.78 7.40 -2.22
C ALA A 242 -17.68 7.33 -3.46
N LEU A 243 -18.85 6.70 -3.34
CA LEU A 243 -19.79 6.55 -4.45
C LEU A 243 -20.16 7.86 -5.15
N PRO A 244 -20.43 8.99 -4.44
CA PRO A 244 -20.71 10.26 -5.10
C PRO A 244 -19.54 10.76 -5.97
N VAL A 245 -18.30 10.55 -5.54
CA VAL A 245 -17.11 10.93 -6.33
C VAL A 245 -17.01 10.08 -7.58
N LEU A 246 -17.20 8.76 -7.44
CA LEU A 246 -17.22 7.85 -8.59
C LEU A 246 -18.28 8.24 -9.61
N GLN A 247 -19.50 8.63 -9.16
CA GLN A 247 -20.56 9.07 -10.04
C GLN A 247 -20.29 10.41 -10.75
N SER A 248 -19.55 11.31 -10.11
CA SER A 248 -19.18 12.60 -10.71
C SER A 248 -17.93 12.56 -11.58
N ALA A 249 -17.19 11.45 -11.56
CA ALA A 249 -15.99 11.24 -12.37
C ALA A 249 -16.32 10.79 -13.80
N PHE A 250 -17.56 10.39 -14.06
CA PHE A 250 -18.11 9.98 -15.36
C PHE A 250 -19.26 10.90 -15.78
#